data_457e081f26ad6819d5d52480e5a082f6
#
_entry.id   457e081f26ad6819d5d52480e5a082f6
#
_cell.length_a   1.000
_cell.length_b   1.000
_cell.length_c   1.000
_cell.angle_alpha   90.00
_cell.angle_beta   90.00
_cell.angle_gamma   90.00
#
_symmetry.space_group_name_H-M   'P 1'
#
loop_
_entity.id
_entity.type
_entity.pdbx_description
1 polymer ?
#
loop_
_entity_poly.entity_id
_entity_poly.type
_entity_poly.pdbx_seq_one_letter_code
_entity_poly.pdbx_strand_id
1 'polypeptide(L)'
;MRLKDKVAIVTGAARGIGLAIARRYVAEGARVTVADIDAAAGEAAVRDLSNARFLAADVGDAAKAQSMVAETCRAFGDLDILVNNAGIIHAADFLDLAEADFDRVLRVNLKGAFLVGQAAAQRMVAQVKAGKQPGSIINISSINAVVAIANHTPYCVSKGGIDQLTKVMALSLAPYGIRVNAIGPGSILTDILKAVATDKEAKRRILARTPLGRIGEPDEIASIAVFLASSEASYMTGETIYADGGRLALNYTVPVEEKALD
;
A
#
# COMPACT_ATOMS: atom_id res chain seq x y z
N MET A 1 5.29 18.21 -11.81
CA MET A 1 4.09 17.62 -11.16
C MET A 1 3.55 16.53 -12.06
N ARG A 2 3.87 15.26 -11.71
CA ARG A 2 3.51 14.07 -12.49
C ARG A 2 2.04 13.65 -12.33
N LEU A 3 1.38 14.10 -11.26
CA LEU A 3 -0.01 13.76 -10.93
C LEU A 3 -0.93 14.98 -10.92
N LYS A 4 -0.57 16.03 -11.69
CA LYS A 4 -1.34 17.26 -11.76
C LYS A 4 -2.81 16.98 -12.08
N ASP A 5 -3.71 17.54 -11.28
CA ASP A 5 -5.17 17.45 -11.38
C ASP A 5 -5.76 16.03 -11.23
N LYS A 6 -4.94 15.01 -10.91
CA LYS A 6 -5.39 13.65 -10.64
C LYS A 6 -6.11 13.55 -9.29
N VAL A 7 -7.10 12.68 -9.22
CA VAL A 7 -7.84 12.37 -7.99
C VAL A 7 -7.44 10.99 -7.49
N ALA A 8 -7.00 10.91 -6.23
CA ALA A 8 -6.50 9.68 -5.63
C ALA A 8 -7.24 9.34 -4.33
N ILE A 9 -7.38 8.04 -4.07
CA ILE A 9 -7.71 7.48 -2.76
C ILE A 9 -6.48 6.72 -2.27
N VAL A 10 -6.07 6.95 -1.01
CA VAL A 10 -5.04 6.17 -0.32
C VAL A 10 -5.64 5.62 0.96
N THR A 11 -5.70 4.28 1.09
CA THR A 11 -6.25 3.61 2.28
C THR A 11 -5.16 3.34 3.31
N GLY A 12 -5.52 3.33 4.62
CA GLY A 12 -4.56 3.18 5.71
C GLY A 12 -3.55 4.34 5.72
N ALA A 13 -3.99 5.56 5.42
CA ALA A 13 -3.11 6.67 5.12
C ALA A 13 -3.01 7.73 6.23
N ALA A 14 -3.50 7.41 7.44
CA ALA A 14 -3.30 8.29 8.61
C ALA A 14 -1.83 8.32 9.09
N ARG A 15 -1.01 7.32 8.72
CA ARG A 15 0.39 7.19 9.15
C ARG A 15 1.23 6.37 8.16
N GLY A 16 2.55 6.27 8.43
CA GLY A 16 3.48 5.36 7.75
C GLY A 16 3.55 5.55 6.23
N ILE A 17 3.60 4.44 5.50
CA ILE A 17 3.72 4.41 4.03
C ILE A 17 2.54 5.12 3.36
N GLY A 18 1.31 4.88 3.83
CA GLY A 18 0.12 5.49 3.24
C GLY A 18 0.13 7.01 3.36
N LEU A 19 0.55 7.55 4.51
CA LEU A 19 0.69 9.00 4.70
C LEU A 19 1.79 9.59 3.82
N ALA A 20 2.93 8.91 3.70
CA ALA A 20 4.01 9.36 2.81
C ALA A 20 3.55 9.41 1.35
N ILE A 21 2.80 8.39 0.90
CA ILE A 21 2.21 8.36 -0.44
C ILE A 21 1.22 9.54 -0.61
N ALA A 22 0.32 9.76 0.35
CA ALA A 22 -0.66 10.83 0.27
C ALA A 22 0.01 12.22 0.17
N ARG A 23 1.01 12.48 1.02
CA ARG A 23 1.81 13.71 0.98
C ARG A 23 2.52 13.89 -0.35
N ARG A 24 3.16 12.85 -0.84
CA ARG A 24 3.87 12.89 -2.12
C ARG A 24 2.92 13.11 -3.29
N TYR A 25 1.74 12.51 -3.28
CA TYR A 25 0.72 12.72 -4.31
C TYR A 25 0.23 14.17 -4.34
N VAL A 26 -0.04 14.76 -3.16
CA VAL A 26 -0.38 16.20 -3.06
C VAL A 26 0.75 17.07 -3.61
N ALA A 27 1.99 16.80 -3.25
CA ALA A 27 3.16 17.52 -3.76
C ALA A 27 3.34 17.39 -5.29
N GLU A 28 2.87 16.28 -5.87
CA GLU A 28 2.86 16.07 -7.33
C GLU A 28 1.58 16.61 -8.01
N GLY A 29 0.73 17.33 -7.27
CA GLY A 29 -0.43 18.05 -7.79
C GLY A 29 -1.75 17.29 -7.78
N ALA A 30 -1.83 16.14 -7.12
CA ALA A 30 -3.07 15.40 -6.97
C ALA A 30 -3.97 15.95 -5.86
N ARG A 31 -5.28 15.68 -5.99
CA ARG A 31 -6.27 15.79 -4.91
C ARG A 31 -6.46 14.44 -4.27
N VAL A 32 -6.30 14.34 -2.95
CA VAL A 32 -6.17 13.06 -2.25
C VAL A 32 -7.24 12.87 -1.19
N THR A 33 -7.98 11.77 -1.23
CA THR A 33 -8.74 11.25 -0.10
C THR A 33 -7.83 10.33 0.71
N VAL A 34 -7.49 10.75 1.92
CA VAL A 34 -6.83 9.95 2.96
C VAL A 34 -7.92 9.16 3.67
N ALA A 35 -7.91 7.83 3.54
CA ALA A 35 -8.90 6.97 4.16
C ALA A 35 -8.25 6.12 5.25
N ASP A 36 -8.81 6.13 6.45
CA ASP A 36 -8.33 5.32 7.57
C ASP A 36 -9.47 5.03 8.55
N ILE A 37 -9.30 4.00 9.39
CA ILE A 37 -10.24 3.70 10.46
C ILE A 37 -10.01 4.62 11.68
N ASP A 38 -8.79 5.12 11.87
CA ASP A 38 -8.40 6.02 12.95
C ASP A 38 -8.74 7.48 12.59
N ALA A 39 -9.91 7.93 13.03
CA ALA A 39 -10.43 9.25 12.71
C ALA A 39 -9.50 10.37 13.23
N ALA A 40 -9.00 10.25 14.45
CA ALA A 40 -8.17 11.31 15.06
C ALA A 40 -6.82 11.46 14.31
N ALA A 41 -6.16 10.35 14.01
CA ALA A 41 -4.92 10.37 13.25
C ALA A 41 -5.15 10.82 11.80
N GLY A 42 -6.26 10.44 11.18
CA GLY A 42 -6.61 10.82 9.81
C GLY A 42 -6.87 12.30 9.65
N GLU A 43 -7.63 12.91 10.57
CA GLU A 43 -7.85 14.37 10.59
C GLU A 43 -6.53 15.14 10.81
N ALA A 44 -5.67 14.62 11.70
CA ALA A 44 -4.34 15.22 11.91
C ALA A 44 -3.47 15.12 10.66
N ALA A 45 -3.54 13.99 9.93
CA ALA A 45 -2.73 13.73 8.74
C ALA A 45 -3.00 14.71 7.60
N VAL A 46 -4.24 15.19 7.44
CA VAL A 46 -4.63 16.10 6.35
C VAL A 46 -4.57 17.58 6.71
N ARG A 47 -4.37 17.93 7.99
CA ARG A 47 -4.43 19.32 8.48
C ARG A 47 -3.59 20.29 7.67
N ASP A 48 -2.39 19.87 7.28
CA ASP A 48 -1.41 20.69 6.57
C ASP A 48 -1.32 20.34 5.06
N LEU A 49 -2.31 19.59 4.54
CA LEU A 49 -2.35 19.17 3.13
C LEU A 49 -3.47 19.89 2.38
N SER A 50 -3.12 20.94 1.65
CA SER A 50 -4.09 21.84 0.97
C SER A 50 -5.05 21.15 -0.01
N ASN A 51 -4.66 20.04 -0.63
CA ASN A 51 -5.43 19.27 -1.61
C ASN A 51 -5.80 17.88 -1.11
N ALA A 52 -5.92 17.69 0.21
CA ALA A 52 -6.32 16.44 0.81
C ALA A 52 -7.57 16.60 1.67
N ARG A 53 -8.34 15.53 1.79
CA ARG A 53 -9.43 15.39 2.76
C ARG A 53 -9.30 14.04 3.47
N PHE A 54 -9.81 13.98 4.67
CA PHE A 54 -9.91 12.73 5.41
C PHE A 54 -11.31 12.10 5.24
N LEU A 55 -11.35 10.76 5.25
CA LEU A 55 -12.56 9.97 5.30
C LEU A 55 -12.38 8.77 6.23
N ALA A 56 -13.17 8.69 7.30
CA ALA A 56 -13.16 7.55 8.20
C ALA A 56 -13.83 6.34 7.53
N ALA A 57 -13.08 5.26 7.32
CA ALA A 57 -13.60 4.05 6.67
C ALA A 57 -12.86 2.78 7.11
N ASP A 58 -13.62 1.72 7.38
CA ASP A 58 -13.12 0.34 7.47
C ASP A 58 -13.14 -0.28 6.08
N VAL A 59 -11.96 -0.58 5.54
CA VAL A 59 -11.81 -1.21 4.21
C VAL A 59 -12.44 -2.60 4.12
N GLY A 60 -12.56 -3.31 5.25
CA GLY A 60 -13.19 -4.63 5.32
C GLY A 60 -14.73 -4.62 5.27
N ASP A 61 -15.35 -3.44 5.17
CA ASP A 61 -16.79 -3.24 5.03
C ASP A 61 -17.12 -2.84 3.59
N ALA A 62 -17.95 -3.63 2.91
CA ALA A 62 -18.30 -3.41 1.50
C ALA A 62 -19.07 -2.09 1.27
N ALA A 63 -19.97 -1.72 2.20
CA ALA A 63 -20.73 -0.47 2.07
C ALA A 63 -19.80 0.75 2.27
N LYS A 64 -18.86 0.66 3.20
CA LYS A 64 -17.84 1.71 3.41
C LYS A 64 -16.89 1.84 2.22
N ALA A 65 -16.49 0.73 1.61
CA ALA A 65 -15.66 0.74 0.40
C ALA A 65 -16.36 1.47 -0.77
N GLN A 66 -17.65 1.18 -1.00
CA GLN A 66 -18.45 1.87 -2.02
C GLN A 66 -18.66 3.36 -1.68
N SER A 67 -19.01 3.66 -0.44
CA SER A 67 -19.20 5.03 0.05
C SER A 67 -17.92 5.88 -0.11
N MET A 68 -16.76 5.31 0.19
CA MET A 68 -15.45 5.97 0.03
C MET A 68 -15.22 6.47 -1.39
N VAL A 69 -15.48 5.62 -2.38
CA VAL A 69 -15.36 5.98 -3.81
C VAL A 69 -16.37 7.06 -4.17
N ALA A 70 -17.63 6.86 -3.79
CA ALA A 70 -18.70 7.81 -4.09
C ALA A 70 -18.46 9.20 -3.49
N GLU A 71 -18.01 9.26 -2.23
CA GLU A 71 -17.71 10.52 -1.53
C GLU A 71 -16.48 11.22 -2.10
N THR A 72 -15.45 10.45 -2.50
CA THR A 72 -14.29 11.03 -3.19
C THR A 72 -14.70 11.66 -4.50
N CYS A 73 -15.51 10.96 -5.31
CA CYS A 73 -16.02 11.51 -6.58
C CYS A 73 -16.93 12.72 -6.38
N ARG A 74 -17.76 12.73 -5.32
CA ARG A 74 -18.59 13.88 -5.00
C ARG A 74 -17.76 15.13 -4.65
N ALA A 75 -16.62 14.93 -3.96
CA ALA A 75 -15.77 16.03 -3.54
C ALA A 75 -14.84 16.54 -4.66
N PHE A 76 -14.32 15.64 -5.51
CA PHE A 76 -13.24 15.95 -6.44
C PHE A 76 -13.58 15.68 -7.92
N GLY A 77 -14.73 15.09 -8.20
CA GLY A 77 -15.20 14.77 -9.55
C GLY A 77 -14.97 13.34 -9.95
N ASP A 78 -13.84 13.03 -10.53
CA ASP A 78 -13.48 11.68 -11.01
C ASP A 78 -12.57 10.94 -10.02
N LEU A 79 -12.26 9.66 -10.31
CA LEU A 79 -11.26 8.88 -9.59
C LEU A 79 -10.22 8.36 -10.59
N ASP A 80 -8.98 8.80 -10.46
CA ASP A 80 -7.87 8.41 -11.35
C ASP A 80 -6.96 7.35 -10.72
N ILE A 81 -6.78 7.39 -9.40
CA ILE A 81 -5.78 6.56 -8.71
C ILE A 81 -6.38 5.96 -7.45
N LEU A 82 -6.14 4.66 -7.25
CA LEU A 82 -6.35 3.99 -5.97
C LEU A 82 -5.04 3.43 -5.45
N VAL A 83 -4.73 3.65 -4.17
CA VAL A 83 -3.68 2.95 -3.43
C VAL A 83 -4.30 2.13 -2.31
N ASN A 84 -4.33 0.81 -2.46
CA ASN A 84 -4.70 -0.13 -1.42
C ASN A 84 -3.49 -0.36 -0.51
N ASN A 85 -3.39 0.43 0.55
CA ASN A 85 -2.29 0.36 1.52
C ASN A 85 -2.74 -0.13 2.91
N ALA A 86 -4.02 -0.02 3.25
CA ALA A 86 -4.51 -0.47 4.55
C ALA A 86 -4.11 -1.91 4.86
N GLY A 87 -3.55 -2.13 6.03
CA GLY A 87 -3.12 -3.46 6.44
C GLY A 87 -2.71 -3.50 7.91
N ILE A 88 -2.86 -4.67 8.48
CA ILE A 88 -2.48 -4.99 9.86
C ILE A 88 -1.57 -6.21 9.89
N ILE A 89 -0.82 -6.33 10.97
CA ILE A 89 0.03 -7.47 11.28
C ILE A 89 -0.51 -8.17 12.54
N HIS A 90 -0.40 -9.49 12.57
CA HIS A 90 -0.60 -10.29 13.78
C HIS A 90 0.51 -11.34 13.86
N ALA A 91 1.10 -11.48 15.04
CA ALA A 91 2.15 -12.46 15.30
C ALA A 91 1.64 -13.48 16.32
N ALA A 92 1.64 -14.75 15.94
CA ALA A 92 1.35 -15.89 16.79
C ALA A 92 2.09 -17.11 16.27
N ASP A 93 2.45 -18.05 17.16
CA ASP A 93 2.97 -19.33 16.71
C ASP A 93 1.93 -20.06 15.86
N PHE A 94 2.37 -20.80 14.84
CA PHE A 94 1.45 -21.44 13.91
C PHE A 94 0.48 -22.40 14.61
N LEU A 95 0.97 -23.09 15.64
CA LEU A 95 0.15 -24.04 16.39
C LEU A 95 -0.86 -23.38 17.35
N ASP A 96 -0.62 -22.12 17.72
CA ASP A 96 -1.45 -21.36 18.67
C ASP A 96 -2.27 -20.25 18.00
N LEU A 97 -2.15 -20.11 16.67
CA LEU A 97 -2.85 -19.07 15.92
C LEU A 97 -4.37 -19.29 15.97
N ALA A 98 -5.08 -18.36 16.58
CA ALA A 98 -6.55 -18.41 16.60
C ALA A 98 -7.14 -18.09 15.20
N GLU A 99 -8.19 -18.84 14.82
CA GLU A 99 -8.92 -18.62 13.56
C GLU A 99 -9.40 -17.17 13.42
N ALA A 100 -9.93 -16.58 14.50
CA ALA A 100 -10.40 -15.19 14.50
C ALA A 100 -9.30 -14.16 14.16
N ASP A 101 -8.06 -14.41 14.57
CA ASP A 101 -6.93 -13.53 14.23
C ASP A 101 -6.48 -13.72 12.78
N PHE A 102 -6.52 -14.95 12.29
CA PHE A 102 -6.30 -15.25 10.89
C PHE A 102 -7.31 -14.50 10.01
N ASP A 103 -8.59 -14.65 10.30
CA ASP A 103 -9.68 -14.02 9.56
C ASP A 103 -9.64 -12.50 9.63
N ARG A 104 -9.31 -11.93 10.79
CA ARG A 104 -9.19 -10.49 10.99
C ARG A 104 -8.12 -9.88 10.08
N VAL A 105 -6.96 -10.53 9.97
CA VAL A 105 -5.88 -10.04 9.10
C VAL A 105 -6.26 -10.18 7.62
N LEU A 106 -6.83 -11.30 7.20
CA LEU A 106 -7.30 -11.49 5.83
C LEU A 106 -8.43 -10.53 5.46
N ARG A 107 -9.35 -10.29 6.39
CA ARG A 107 -10.45 -9.34 6.20
C ARG A 107 -9.94 -7.93 5.89
N VAL A 108 -8.93 -7.46 6.61
CA VAL A 108 -8.37 -6.11 6.38
C VAL A 108 -7.45 -6.11 5.15
N ASN A 109 -6.44 -6.98 5.15
CA ASN A 109 -5.34 -6.88 4.18
C ASN A 109 -5.75 -7.33 2.77
N LEU A 110 -6.52 -8.40 2.65
CA LEU A 110 -6.85 -9.01 1.35
C LEU A 110 -8.26 -8.68 0.90
N LYS A 111 -9.27 -9.01 1.74
CA LYS A 111 -10.66 -8.71 1.40
C LYS A 111 -10.91 -7.21 1.28
N GLY A 112 -10.29 -6.39 2.15
CA GLY A 112 -10.38 -4.94 2.07
C GLY A 112 -9.85 -4.39 0.76
N ALA A 113 -8.66 -4.84 0.33
CA ALA A 113 -8.09 -4.44 -0.96
C ALA A 113 -8.97 -4.88 -2.15
N PHE A 114 -9.60 -6.06 -2.08
CA PHE A 114 -10.56 -6.51 -3.07
C PHE A 114 -11.80 -5.60 -3.12
N LEU A 115 -12.42 -5.31 -1.97
CA LEU A 115 -13.66 -4.52 -1.91
C LEU A 115 -13.45 -3.09 -2.42
N VAL A 116 -12.41 -2.41 -1.93
CA VAL A 116 -12.09 -1.04 -2.38
C VAL A 116 -11.62 -1.05 -3.83
N GLY A 117 -10.80 -2.05 -4.21
CA GLY A 117 -10.35 -2.23 -5.59
C GLY A 117 -11.49 -2.44 -6.57
N GLN A 118 -12.49 -3.25 -6.21
CA GLN A 118 -13.68 -3.49 -7.04
C GLN A 118 -14.53 -2.22 -7.20
N ALA A 119 -14.81 -1.51 -6.10
CA ALA A 119 -15.57 -0.27 -6.14
C ALA A 119 -14.88 0.81 -6.99
N ALA A 120 -13.56 0.97 -6.83
CA ALA A 120 -12.77 1.90 -7.64
C ALA A 120 -12.73 1.49 -9.12
N ALA A 121 -12.52 0.20 -9.41
CA ALA A 121 -12.51 -0.32 -10.78
C ALA A 121 -13.84 -0.09 -11.50
N GLN A 122 -14.97 -0.34 -10.83
CA GLN A 122 -16.31 -0.07 -11.38
C GLN A 122 -16.46 1.41 -11.74
N ARG A 123 -16.02 2.32 -10.88
CA ARG A 123 -16.04 3.77 -11.16
C ARG A 123 -15.12 4.12 -12.33
N MET A 124 -13.87 3.65 -12.34
CA MET A 124 -12.90 3.92 -13.41
C MET A 124 -13.37 3.38 -14.76
N VAL A 125 -13.95 2.17 -14.80
CA VAL A 125 -14.55 1.62 -16.03
C VAL A 125 -15.70 2.47 -16.54
N ALA A 126 -16.59 2.95 -15.66
CA ALA A 126 -17.66 3.86 -16.04
C ALA A 126 -17.12 5.18 -16.62
N GLN A 127 -16.04 5.71 -16.04
CA GLN A 127 -15.36 6.91 -16.54
C GLN A 127 -14.76 6.69 -17.94
N VAL A 128 -14.08 5.56 -18.17
CA VAL A 128 -13.49 5.22 -19.46
C VAL A 128 -14.59 5.08 -20.52
N LYS A 129 -15.71 4.41 -20.21
CA LYS A 129 -16.87 4.32 -21.10
C LYS A 129 -17.50 5.68 -21.43
N ALA A 130 -17.33 6.66 -20.54
CA ALA A 130 -17.74 8.06 -20.75
C ALA A 130 -16.66 8.91 -21.45
N GLY A 131 -15.59 8.31 -21.99
CA GLY A 131 -14.55 8.99 -22.75
C GLY A 131 -13.43 9.62 -21.88
N LYS A 132 -13.35 9.29 -20.59
CA LYS A 132 -12.28 9.75 -19.72
C LYS A 132 -11.02 8.88 -19.87
N GLN A 133 -9.88 9.44 -19.47
CA GLN A 133 -8.61 8.69 -19.44
C GLN A 133 -8.66 7.57 -18.40
N PRO A 134 -8.03 6.41 -18.70
CA PRO A 134 -7.98 5.30 -17.75
C PRO A 134 -7.16 5.63 -16.51
N GLY A 135 -7.53 5.00 -15.41
CA GLY A 135 -6.89 5.15 -14.11
C GLY A 135 -5.77 4.14 -13.82
N SER A 136 -5.22 4.22 -12.59
CA SER A 136 -4.21 3.28 -12.08
C SER A 136 -4.56 2.83 -10.66
N ILE A 137 -4.39 1.53 -10.38
CA ILE A 137 -4.56 0.93 -9.06
C ILE A 137 -3.20 0.41 -8.59
N ILE A 138 -2.80 0.75 -7.37
CA ILE A 138 -1.56 0.31 -6.75
C ILE A 138 -1.90 -0.43 -5.46
N ASN A 139 -1.47 -1.68 -5.35
CA ASN A 139 -1.63 -2.49 -4.15
C ASN A 139 -0.31 -2.51 -3.37
N ILE A 140 -0.36 -2.27 -2.05
CA ILE A 140 0.83 -2.42 -1.21
C ILE A 140 0.91 -3.86 -0.72
N SER A 141 1.79 -4.62 -1.38
CA SER A 141 2.18 -5.98 -1.03
C SER A 141 3.27 -5.99 0.05
N SER A 142 4.20 -6.90 -0.03
CA SER A 142 5.39 -7.04 0.83
C SER A 142 6.36 -8.02 0.19
N ILE A 143 7.64 -7.96 0.54
CA ILE A 143 8.55 -9.08 0.29
C ILE A 143 8.02 -10.40 0.90
N ASN A 144 7.15 -10.30 1.91
CA ASN A 144 6.55 -11.45 2.56
C ASN A 144 5.44 -12.14 1.72
N ALA A 145 5.18 -11.64 0.54
CA ALA A 145 4.45 -12.37 -0.49
C ALA A 145 5.29 -13.48 -1.14
N VAL A 146 6.63 -13.36 -1.09
CA VAL A 146 7.60 -14.28 -1.70
C VAL A 146 8.36 -15.08 -0.63
N VAL A 147 8.84 -14.40 0.43
CA VAL A 147 9.55 -15.04 1.54
C VAL A 147 8.70 -14.97 2.81
N ALA A 148 8.68 -16.03 3.60
CA ALA A 148 7.90 -16.06 4.83
C ALA A 148 8.69 -15.55 6.04
N ILE A 149 7.95 -15.05 7.02
CA ILE A 149 8.45 -14.85 8.38
C ILE A 149 7.70 -15.83 9.29
N ALA A 150 8.41 -16.58 10.12
CA ALA A 150 7.80 -17.38 11.18
C ALA A 150 6.86 -16.51 12.04
N ASN A 151 5.81 -17.11 12.57
CA ASN A 151 4.82 -16.47 13.45
C ASN A 151 3.98 -15.35 12.80
N HIS A 152 4.02 -15.18 11.47
CA HIS A 152 3.26 -14.16 10.75
C HIS A 152 2.37 -14.78 9.65
N THR A 153 1.82 -15.95 9.91
CA THR A 153 1.03 -16.74 8.95
C THR A 153 -0.04 -15.92 8.22
N PRO A 154 -0.99 -15.24 8.90
CA PRO A 154 -2.06 -14.55 8.19
C PRO A 154 -1.55 -13.36 7.37
N TYR A 155 -0.48 -12.69 7.85
CA TYR A 155 0.13 -11.60 7.11
C TYR A 155 0.77 -12.08 5.80
N CYS A 156 1.62 -13.12 5.86
CA CYS A 156 2.27 -13.67 4.67
C CYS A 156 1.24 -14.19 3.65
N VAL A 157 0.22 -14.93 4.11
CA VAL A 157 -0.88 -15.40 3.26
C VAL A 157 -1.61 -14.23 2.61
N SER A 158 -1.94 -13.18 3.37
CA SER A 158 -2.61 -12.01 2.83
C SER A 158 -1.78 -11.31 1.75
N LYS A 159 -0.47 -11.19 1.94
CA LYS A 159 0.42 -10.51 0.98
C LYS A 159 0.67 -11.34 -0.28
N GLY A 160 0.78 -12.66 -0.17
CA GLY A 160 0.74 -13.56 -1.33
C GLY A 160 -0.57 -13.46 -2.12
N GLY A 161 -1.70 -13.35 -1.40
CA GLY A 161 -3.01 -13.09 -1.99
C GLY A 161 -3.08 -11.75 -2.73
N ILE A 162 -2.45 -10.69 -2.21
CA ILE A 162 -2.38 -9.37 -2.88
C ILE A 162 -1.63 -9.46 -4.21
N ASP A 163 -0.54 -10.21 -4.31
CA ASP A 163 0.18 -10.38 -5.57
C ASP A 163 -0.68 -11.08 -6.63
N GLN A 164 -1.43 -12.11 -6.24
CA GLN A 164 -2.37 -12.76 -7.16
C GLN A 164 -3.57 -11.87 -7.50
N LEU A 165 -4.13 -11.16 -6.52
CA LEU A 165 -5.21 -10.19 -6.76
C LEU A 165 -4.78 -9.12 -7.76
N THR A 166 -3.55 -8.61 -7.65
CA THR A 166 -2.97 -7.63 -8.58
C THR A 166 -2.98 -8.15 -10.02
N LYS A 167 -2.53 -9.39 -10.24
CA LYS A 167 -2.50 -10.01 -11.57
C LYS A 167 -3.91 -10.20 -12.16
N VAL A 168 -4.83 -10.73 -11.36
CA VAL A 168 -6.22 -10.94 -11.79
C VAL A 168 -6.91 -9.62 -12.13
N MET A 169 -6.74 -8.60 -11.28
CA MET A 169 -7.29 -7.26 -11.56
C MET A 169 -6.67 -6.65 -12.81
N ALA A 170 -5.35 -6.78 -13.02
CA ALA A 170 -4.65 -6.29 -14.19
C ALA A 170 -5.22 -6.88 -15.49
N LEU A 171 -5.36 -8.21 -15.54
CA LEU A 171 -5.95 -8.90 -16.70
C LEU A 171 -7.40 -8.48 -16.95
N SER A 172 -8.21 -8.37 -15.90
CA SER A 172 -9.62 -8.00 -16.01
C SER A 172 -9.84 -6.56 -16.46
N LEU A 173 -8.91 -5.65 -16.12
CA LEU A 173 -9.04 -4.22 -16.37
C LEU A 173 -8.24 -3.72 -17.58
N ALA A 174 -7.32 -4.53 -18.11
CA ALA A 174 -6.54 -4.21 -19.31
C ALA A 174 -7.40 -3.80 -20.53
N PRO A 175 -8.57 -4.44 -20.83
CA PRO A 175 -9.43 -4.01 -21.93
C PRO A 175 -9.93 -2.56 -21.83
N TYR A 176 -9.89 -1.98 -20.62
CA TYR A 176 -10.26 -0.58 -20.36
C TYR A 176 -9.04 0.35 -20.24
N GLY A 177 -7.83 -0.15 -20.47
CA GLY A 177 -6.59 0.60 -20.30
C GLY A 177 -6.24 0.93 -18.83
N ILE A 178 -6.99 0.41 -17.86
CA ILE A 178 -6.74 0.62 -16.43
C ILE A 178 -5.60 -0.30 -16.00
N ARG A 179 -4.54 0.28 -15.42
CA ARG A 179 -3.36 -0.46 -14.97
C ARG A 179 -3.48 -0.84 -13.51
N VAL A 180 -3.01 -2.03 -13.16
CA VAL A 180 -2.97 -2.50 -11.77
C VAL A 180 -1.59 -3.08 -11.51
N ASN A 181 -0.87 -2.52 -10.55
CA ASN A 181 0.45 -2.99 -10.13
C ASN A 181 0.54 -3.04 -8.60
N ALA A 182 1.56 -3.68 -8.09
CA ALA A 182 1.84 -3.72 -6.67
C ALA A 182 3.25 -3.17 -6.36
N ILE A 183 3.42 -2.73 -5.13
CA ILE A 183 4.73 -2.46 -4.54
C ILE A 183 4.92 -3.47 -3.42
N GLY A 184 6.07 -4.14 -3.37
CA GLY A 184 6.47 -5.08 -2.32
C GLY A 184 7.58 -4.48 -1.45
N PRO A 185 7.26 -3.71 -0.38
CA PRO A 185 8.28 -3.15 0.48
C PRO A 185 9.03 -4.22 1.26
N GLY A 186 10.32 -3.96 1.52
CA GLY A 186 11.11 -4.63 2.53
C GLY A 186 10.86 -4.07 3.93
N SER A 187 11.92 -3.95 4.72
CA SER A 187 11.87 -3.31 6.04
C SER A 187 11.87 -1.79 5.88
N ILE A 188 10.73 -1.14 6.15
CA ILE A 188 10.54 0.31 6.02
C ILE A 188 10.29 0.92 7.40
N LEU A 189 10.91 2.06 7.68
CA LEU A 189 10.85 2.76 8.97
C LEU A 189 9.46 3.39 9.20
N THR A 190 8.52 2.56 9.58
CA THR A 190 7.17 2.94 10.03
C THR A 190 7.06 2.83 11.55
N ASP A 191 5.97 3.31 12.13
CA ASP A 191 5.77 3.21 13.58
C ASP A 191 5.82 1.76 14.11
N ILE A 192 5.40 0.80 13.28
CA ILE A 192 5.50 -0.64 13.59
C ILE A 192 6.97 -1.06 13.71
N LEU A 193 7.83 -0.60 12.82
CA LEU A 193 9.23 -0.99 12.80
C LEU A 193 10.10 -0.15 13.72
N LYS A 194 9.69 1.08 14.09
CA LYS A 194 10.42 1.93 15.04
C LYS A 194 10.64 1.22 16.37
N ALA A 195 9.61 0.52 16.90
CA ALA A 195 9.73 -0.24 18.14
C ALA A 195 10.77 -1.36 18.04
N VAL A 196 10.91 -2.00 16.88
CA VAL A 196 11.91 -3.04 16.62
C VAL A 196 13.29 -2.43 16.37
N ALA A 197 13.37 -1.26 15.76
CA ALA A 197 14.63 -0.59 15.43
C ALA A 197 15.38 -0.05 16.66
N THR A 198 14.71 0.08 17.82
CA THR A 198 15.35 0.44 19.10
C THR A 198 16.08 -0.73 19.77
N ASP A 199 15.76 -1.98 19.39
CA ASP A 199 16.48 -3.17 19.84
C ASP A 199 17.66 -3.44 18.88
N LYS A 200 18.89 -3.28 19.36
CA LYS A 200 20.12 -3.47 18.56
C LYS A 200 20.20 -4.87 17.91
N GLU A 201 19.77 -5.92 18.64
CA GLU A 201 19.82 -7.28 18.10
C GLU A 201 18.75 -7.52 17.04
N ALA A 202 17.55 -6.99 17.22
CA ALA A 202 16.50 -7.04 16.22
C ALA A 202 16.89 -6.24 14.96
N LYS A 203 17.48 -5.06 15.15
CA LYS A 203 18.01 -4.22 14.06
C LYS A 203 19.13 -4.97 13.31
N ARG A 204 20.08 -5.60 14.03
CA ARG A 204 21.14 -6.44 13.43
C ARG A 204 20.55 -7.55 12.55
N ARG A 205 19.54 -8.25 13.03
CA ARG A 205 18.85 -9.31 12.26
C ARG A 205 18.19 -8.81 10.97
N ILE A 206 17.66 -7.59 10.99
CA ILE A 206 17.10 -6.93 9.80
C ILE A 206 18.22 -6.59 8.82
N LEU A 207 19.26 -5.91 9.29
CA LEU A 207 20.36 -5.41 8.46
C LEU A 207 21.19 -6.54 7.87
N ALA A 208 21.41 -7.65 8.61
CA ALA A 208 22.10 -8.84 8.10
C ALA A 208 21.44 -9.46 6.84
N ARG A 209 20.18 -9.12 6.59
CA ARG A 209 19.42 -9.57 5.42
C ARG A 209 19.07 -8.44 4.45
N THR A 210 19.71 -7.28 4.61
CA THR A 210 19.46 -6.10 3.79
C THR A 210 20.79 -5.61 3.19
N PRO A 211 21.14 -5.99 1.96
CA PRO A 211 22.41 -5.65 1.33
C PRO A 211 22.75 -4.15 1.32
N LEU A 212 21.77 -3.26 1.21
CA LEU A 212 22.00 -1.81 1.30
C LEU A 212 22.36 -1.33 2.72
N GLY A 213 22.39 -2.21 3.74
CA GLY A 213 22.87 -1.91 5.10
C GLY A 213 22.03 -0.91 5.89
N ARG A 214 20.81 -0.61 5.46
CA ARG A 214 19.89 0.31 6.15
C ARG A 214 18.44 -0.12 6.04
N ILE A 215 17.61 0.39 6.92
CA ILE A 215 16.15 0.33 6.80
C ILE A 215 15.72 1.36 5.74
N GLY A 216 14.72 1.03 4.94
CA GLY A 216 14.15 1.96 3.95
C GLY A 216 13.23 2.99 4.59
N GLU A 217 13.04 4.11 3.89
CA GLU A 217 12.15 5.19 4.33
C GLU A 217 10.79 5.14 3.61
N PRO A 218 9.68 5.57 4.25
CA PRO A 218 8.36 5.62 3.61
C PRO A 218 8.34 6.41 2.30
N ASP A 219 9.15 7.46 2.17
CA ASP A 219 9.25 8.29 0.97
C ASP A 219 9.84 7.54 -0.24
N GLU A 220 10.65 6.51 -0.01
CA GLU A 220 11.16 5.66 -1.08
C GLU A 220 10.03 4.84 -1.71
N ILE A 221 9.08 4.35 -0.90
CA ILE A 221 7.88 3.68 -1.38
C ILE A 221 6.93 4.66 -2.07
N ALA A 222 6.78 5.86 -1.52
CA ALA A 222 5.95 6.92 -2.11
C ALA A 222 6.45 7.33 -3.51
N SER A 223 7.76 7.34 -3.73
CA SER A 223 8.36 7.65 -5.04
C SER A 223 7.98 6.61 -6.11
N ILE A 224 7.96 5.32 -5.75
CA ILE A 224 7.52 4.24 -6.64
C ILE A 224 6.00 4.35 -6.89
N ALA A 225 5.22 4.68 -5.86
CA ALA A 225 3.78 4.87 -6.01
C ALA A 225 3.45 6.00 -6.99
N VAL A 226 4.19 7.12 -6.97
CA VAL A 226 4.05 8.20 -7.96
C VAL A 226 4.40 7.71 -9.37
N PHE A 227 5.50 6.98 -9.54
CA PHE A 227 5.89 6.40 -10.83
C PHE A 227 4.77 5.51 -11.38
N LEU A 228 4.28 4.55 -10.59
CA LEU A 228 3.23 3.62 -11.01
C LEU A 228 1.89 4.32 -11.31
N ALA A 229 1.59 5.41 -10.63
CA ALA A 229 0.39 6.21 -10.87
C ALA A 229 0.48 7.08 -12.13
N SER A 230 1.70 7.43 -12.57
CA SER A 230 1.96 8.34 -13.67
C SER A 230 1.94 7.65 -15.05
N SER A 231 2.01 8.46 -16.12
CA SER A 231 2.16 7.98 -17.50
C SER A 231 3.51 7.32 -17.79
N GLU A 232 4.52 7.53 -16.93
CA GLU A 232 5.84 6.88 -17.05
C GLU A 232 5.75 5.36 -16.95
N ALA A 233 4.73 4.84 -16.24
CA ALA A 233 4.44 3.41 -16.12
C ALA A 233 3.35 2.92 -17.12
N SER A 234 3.17 3.59 -18.24
CA SER A 234 2.06 3.32 -19.18
C SER A 234 2.03 1.90 -19.76
N TYR A 235 3.17 1.21 -19.81
CA TYR A 235 3.27 -0.17 -20.32
C TYR A 235 3.45 -1.22 -19.20
N MET A 236 3.11 -0.84 -17.94
CA MET A 236 3.24 -1.72 -16.78
C MET A 236 1.87 -2.05 -16.19
N THR A 237 1.52 -3.34 -16.17
CA THR A 237 0.33 -3.85 -15.49
C THR A 237 0.54 -5.30 -15.06
N GLY A 238 0.06 -5.67 -13.87
CA GLY A 238 0.19 -7.00 -13.30
C GLY A 238 1.50 -7.27 -12.56
N GLU A 239 2.37 -6.26 -12.42
CA GLU A 239 3.71 -6.39 -11.84
C GLU A 239 3.74 -6.01 -10.35
N THR A 240 4.64 -6.66 -9.61
CA THR A 240 5.03 -6.27 -8.25
C THR A 240 6.46 -5.75 -8.25
N ILE A 241 6.65 -4.46 -7.94
CA ILE A 241 7.97 -3.85 -7.78
C ILE A 241 8.43 -4.00 -6.34
N TYR A 242 9.49 -4.75 -6.12
CA TYR A 242 10.09 -4.92 -4.78
C TYR A 242 11.08 -3.81 -4.49
N ALA A 243 10.88 -3.13 -3.35
CA ALA A 243 11.77 -2.10 -2.80
C ALA A 243 12.22 -2.55 -1.41
N ASP A 244 13.26 -3.36 -1.35
CA ASP A 244 13.63 -4.18 -0.19
C ASP A 244 15.11 -4.09 0.24
N GLY A 245 15.87 -3.19 -0.37
CA GLY A 245 17.30 -3.04 -0.11
C GLY A 245 18.14 -4.23 -0.58
N GLY A 246 17.63 -5.03 -1.52
CA GLY A 246 18.29 -6.20 -2.09
C GLY A 246 18.00 -7.51 -1.35
N ARG A 247 17.05 -7.53 -0.43
CA ARG A 247 16.79 -8.70 0.43
C ARG A 247 16.32 -9.93 -0.34
N LEU A 248 15.46 -9.79 -1.33
CA LEU A 248 14.99 -10.95 -2.12
C LEU A 248 16.07 -11.54 -3.02
N ALA A 249 17.07 -10.75 -3.43
CA ALA A 249 18.20 -11.22 -4.22
C ALA A 249 19.27 -11.95 -3.37
N LEU A 250 19.24 -11.75 -2.05
CA LEU A 250 20.27 -12.26 -1.13
C LEU A 250 19.99 -13.70 -0.72
N ASN A 251 20.94 -14.61 -1.00
CA ASN A 251 20.83 -16.01 -0.61
C ASN A 251 21.20 -16.28 0.87
N TYR A 252 22.16 -15.50 1.42
CA TYR A 252 22.64 -15.66 2.80
C TYR A 252 22.42 -14.38 3.63
N THR A 253 23.45 -13.98 4.36
CA THR A 253 23.49 -12.73 5.12
C THR A 253 24.69 -11.88 4.71
N VAL A 254 24.62 -10.60 4.96
CA VAL A 254 25.75 -9.68 4.82
C VAL A 254 26.32 -9.31 6.18
N PRO A 255 27.60 -8.92 6.29
CA PRO A 255 28.15 -8.33 7.50
C PRO A 255 27.39 -7.06 7.89
N VAL A 256 27.18 -6.86 9.18
CA VAL A 256 26.55 -5.64 9.73
C VAL A 256 27.62 -4.82 10.42
N GLU A 257 27.83 -3.60 9.93
CA GLU A 257 28.76 -2.67 10.55
C GLU A 257 28.18 -2.14 11.87
N GLU A 258 28.99 -2.08 12.93
CA GLU A 258 28.55 -1.66 14.28
C GLU A 258 27.94 -0.23 14.25
N LYS A 259 28.52 0.68 13.47
CA LYS A 259 27.99 2.04 13.28
C LYS A 259 26.58 2.12 12.71
N ALA A 260 26.10 1.07 12.05
CA ALA A 260 24.74 1.01 11.51
C ALA A 260 23.69 0.57 12.54
N LEU A 261 24.14 0.20 13.76
CA LEU A 261 23.28 -0.23 14.84
C LEU A 261 22.89 0.93 15.79
N ASP A 262 23.64 2.04 15.74
CA ASP A 262 23.36 3.27 16.48
C ASP A 262 22.32 4.09 15.71
#